data_b64529e58b7cc19f218d4b40ccc01905
#
_entry.id   b64529e58b7cc19f218d4b40ccc01905
#
_cell.length_a   1.000
_cell.length_b   1.000
_cell.length_c   1.000
_cell.angle_alpha   90.00
_cell.angle_beta   90.00
_cell.angle_gamma   90.00
#
_symmetry.space_group_name_H-M   'P 1'
#
loop_
_entity.id
_entity.type
_entity.pdbx_description
1 polymer ?
#
loop_
_entity_poly.entity_id
_entity_poly.type
_entity_poly.pdbx_seq_one_letter_code
_entity_poly.pdbx_strand_id
1 'polypeptide(L)' 'TTPQVARIAGTRLAGDARPLRLCYAGQVLRVRGTQLAPERQVPQAGVELMGTDAPAADAEAAVVATEALAAVGLAPATLD' A
#
# COMPACT_ATOMS: atom_id res chain seq x y z
N THR A 1 8.07 -0.59 3.48
CA THR A 1 7.49 0.69 3.03
C THR A 1 6.49 1.25 4.03
N THR A 2 5.63 0.43 4.61
CA THR A 2 4.66 0.90 5.60
C THR A 2 5.30 1.67 6.77
N PRO A 3 6.44 1.23 7.36
CA PRO A 3 7.07 2.02 8.41
C PRO A 3 7.49 3.42 7.98
N GLN A 4 7.97 3.59 6.76
CA GLN A 4 8.35 4.90 6.23
C GLN A 4 7.13 5.79 6.03
N VAL A 5 6.03 5.24 5.53
CA VAL A 5 4.77 5.97 5.37
C VAL A 5 4.21 6.37 6.73
N ALA A 6 4.26 5.47 7.72
CA ALA A 6 3.82 5.77 9.08
C ALA A 6 4.64 6.91 9.70
N ARG A 7 5.94 6.94 9.45
CA ARG A 7 6.80 8.04 9.93
C ARG A 7 6.39 9.38 9.31
N ILE A 8 6.11 9.40 8.02
CA ILE A 8 5.66 10.62 7.33
C ILE A 8 4.32 11.09 7.92
N ALA A 9 3.39 10.16 8.15
CA ALA A 9 2.09 10.48 8.75
C ALA A 9 2.24 11.07 10.15
N GLY A 10 3.20 10.57 10.93
CA GLY A 10 3.45 11.04 12.29
C GLY A 10 4.30 12.29 12.39
N THR A 11 4.91 12.74 11.30
CA THR A 11 5.78 13.92 11.28
C THR A 11 5.24 15.00 10.35
N ARG A 12 5.54 14.89 9.04
CA ARG A 12 5.19 15.92 8.05
C ARG A 12 3.70 16.13 7.91
N LEU A 13 2.92 15.07 8.07
CA LEU A 13 1.46 15.10 7.91
C LEU A 13 0.72 15.03 9.23
N ALA A 14 1.42 15.23 10.36
CA ALA A 14 0.81 15.11 11.69
C ALA A 14 -0.33 16.10 11.91
N GLY A 15 -0.26 17.29 11.31
CA GLY A 15 -1.27 18.33 11.43
C GLY A 15 -2.41 18.25 10.42
N ASP A 16 -2.34 17.31 9.46
CA ASP A 16 -3.34 17.23 8.42
C ASP A 16 -4.59 16.49 8.91
N ALA A 17 -5.72 16.81 8.31
CA ALA A 17 -6.99 16.19 8.67
C ALA A 17 -6.96 14.67 8.43
N ARG A 18 -7.60 13.91 9.31
CA ARG A 18 -7.74 12.45 9.20
C ARG A 18 -9.10 12.10 8.58
N PRO A 19 -9.22 10.97 7.87
CA PRO A 19 -8.15 10.02 7.59
C PRO A 19 -7.19 10.51 6.50
N LEU A 20 -5.95 10.03 6.54
CA LEU A 20 -4.98 10.24 5.47
C LEU A 20 -5.14 9.15 4.41
N ARG A 21 -5.17 9.55 3.16
CA ARG A 21 -5.18 8.64 2.01
C ARG A 21 -3.90 8.85 1.23
N LEU A 22 -2.98 7.91 1.32
CA LEU A 22 -1.64 8.03 0.76
C LEU A 22 -1.39 6.90 -0.24
N CYS A 23 -0.65 7.20 -1.27
CA CYS A 23 -0.14 6.18 -2.18
C CYS A 23 1.37 6.32 -2.30
N TYR A 24 2.02 5.23 -2.67
CA TYR A 24 3.47 5.21 -2.84
C TYR A 24 3.85 4.29 -3.99
N ALA A 25 5.03 4.55 -4.54
CA ALA A 25 5.67 3.66 -5.50
C ALA A 25 7.18 3.78 -5.33
N GLY A 26 7.87 2.65 -5.38
CA GLY A 26 9.33 2.67 -5.22
C GLY A 26 9.91 1.28 -5.21
N GLN A 27 11.19 1.20 -4.97
CA GLN A 27 11.91 -0.08 -4.84
C GLN A 27 11.94 -0.50 -3.38
N VAL A 28 11.77 -1.80 -3.16
CA VAL A 28 11.94 -2.39 -1.83
C VAL A 28 12.98 -3.50 -1.89
N LEU A 29 13.65 -3.71 -0.77
CA LEU A 29 14.66 -4.77 -0.64
C LEU A 29 14.07 -5.91 0.18
N ARG A 30 14.34 -7.13 -0.26
CA ARG A 30 14.02 -8.34 0.49
C ARG A 30 15.31 -8.88 1.10
N VAL A 31 15.22 -9.40 2.32
CA VAL A 31 16.38 -10.03 2.96
C VAL A 31 16.82 -11.25 2.17
N ARG A 32 15.85 -12.03 1.65
CA ARG A 32 16.11 -13.21 0.82
C ARG A 32 15.15 -13.25 -0.37
N GLY A 33 15.68 -13.66 -1.52
CA GLY A 33 14.86 -14.07 -2.62
C GLY A 33 14.28 -15.46 -2.40
N THR A 34 13.32 -15.85 -3.23
CA THR A 34 12.75 -17.20 -3.27
C THR A 34 13.16 -17.88 -4.57
N GLN A 35 12.88 -19.19 -4.69
CA GLN A 35 13.16 -19.91 -5.95
C GLN A 35 12.38 -19.34 -7.12
N LEU A 36 11.15 -18.87 -6.87
CA LEU A 36 10.30 -18.31 -7.93
C LEU A 36 10.56 -16.82 -8.17
N ALA A 37 11.07 -16.11 -7.16
CA ALA A 37 11.38 -14.70 -7.24
C ALA A 37 12.71 -14.44 -6.53
N PRO A 38 13.84 -14.75 -7.19
CA PRO A 38 15.15 -14.64 -6.54
C PRO A 38 15.62 -13.20 -6.33
N GLU A 39 15.03 -12.23 -7.02
CA GLU A 39 15.40 -10.83 -6.89
C GLU A 39 15.14 -10.34 -5.46
N ARG A 40 16.11 -9.66 -4.89
CA ARG A 40 15.98 -9.05 -3.57
C ARG A 40 15.55 -7.60 -3.63
N GLN A 41 15.66 -6.96 -4.78
CA GLN A 41 15.19 -5.61 -5.04
C GLN A 41 14.03 -5.68 -6.02
N VAL A 42 12.84 -5.25 -5.59
CA VAL A 42 11.62 -5.33 -6.41
C VAL A 42 10.89 -4.00 -6.37
N PRO A 43 10.21 -3.62 -7.47
CA PRO A 43 9.33 -2.46 -7.43
C PRO A 43 8.08 -2.79 -6.63
N GLN A 44 7.58 -1.79 -5.90
CA GLN A 44 6.36 -1.92 -5.12
C GLN A 44 5.55 -0.63 -5.24
N ALA A 45 4.24 -0.78 -5.37
CA ALA A 45 3.30 0.32 -5.27
C ALA A 45 2.17 -0.08 -4.32
N GLY A 46 1.61 0.90 -3.64
CA GLY A 46 0.55 0.61 -2.69
C GLY A 46 -0.19 1.84 -2.22
N VAL A 47 -1.21 1.58 -1.42
CA VAL A 47 -2.02 2.62 -0.79
C VAL A 47 -2.08 2.36 0.70
N GLU A 48 -2.13 3.45 1.46
CA GLU A 48 -2.27 3.41 2.91
C GLU A 48 -3.39 4.37 3.31
N LEU A 49 -4.30 3.90 4.16
CA LEU A 49 -5.35 4.74 4.71
C LEU A 49 -5.19 4.73 6.22
N MET A 50 -4.92 5.89 6.79
CA MET A 50 -4.52 6.03 8.20
C MET A 50 -5.39 7.03 8.91
N GLY A 51 -5.63 6.78 10.21
CA GLY A 51 -6.31 7.72 11.09
C GLY A 51 -7.79 7.46 11.26
N THR A 52 -8.26 6.25 10.95
CA THR A 52 -9.63 5.83 11.22
C THR A 52 -9.66 4.33 11.47
N ASP A 53 -10.59 3.89 12.30
CA ASP A 53 -10.88 2.47 12.55
C ASP A 53 -12.21 2.03 11.95
N ALA A 54 -12.84 2.88 11.15
CA ALA A 54 -14.13 2.55 10.53
C ALA A 54 -14.00 1.37 9.56
N PRO A 55 -14.91 0.38 9.59
CA PRO A 55 -14.88 -0.73 8.64
C PRO A 55 -14.96 -0.28 7.17
N ALA A 56 -15.61 0.85 6.91
CA ALA A 56 -15.66 1.41 5.55
C ALA A 56 -14.28 1.77 5.00
N ALA A 57 -13.31 2.09 5.86
CA ALA A 57 -11.94 2.38 5.43
C ALA A 57 -11.26 1.14 4.86
N ASP A 58 -11.43 -0.01 5.50
CA ASP A 58 -10.90 -1.27 5.00
C ASP A 58 -11.52 -1.63 3.65
N ALA A 59 -12.83 -1.43 3.52
CA ALA A 59 -13.52 -1.65 2.26
C ALA A 59 -13.01 -0.71 1.16
N GLU A 60 -12.79 0.55 1.47
CA GLU A 60 -12.23 1.51 0.51
C GLU A 60 -10.86 1.05 0.00
N ALA A 61 -9.96 0.64 0.89
CA ALA A 61 -8.63 0.17 0.51
C ALA A 61 -8.71 -1.05 -0.42
N ALA A 62 -9.60 -2.00 -0.11
CA ALA A 62 -9.80 -3.18 -0.93
C ALA A 62 -10.33 -2.83 -2.33
N VAL A 63 -11.29 -1.91 -2.41
CA VAL A 63 -11.86 -1.46 -3.70
C VAL A 63 -10.80 -0.76 -4.53
N VAL A 64 -10.02 0.14 -3.94
CA VAL A 64 -8.95 0.85 -4.65
C VAL A 64 -7.91 -0.13 -5.19
N ALA A 65 -7.49 -1.09 -4.38
CA ALA A 65 -6.53 -2.11 -4.82
C ALA A 65 -7.07 -2.93 -5.99
N THR A 66 -8.34 -3.36 -5.91
CA THR A 66 -8.99 -4.13 -6.96
C THR A 66 -9.10 -3.32 -8.25
N GLU A 67 -9.49 -2.06 -8.17
CA GLU A 67 -9.58 -1.19 -9.33
C GLU A 67 -8.22 -0.95 -9.97
N ALA A 68 -7.18 -0.78 -9.15
CA ALA A 68 -5.82 -0.60 -9.65
C ALA A 68 -5.34 -1.82 -10.44
N LEU A 69 -5.59 -3.02 -9.92
CA LEU A 69 -5.23 -4.26 -10.62
C LEU A 69 -6.00 -4.41 -11.92
N ALA A 70 -7.30 -4.10 -11.92
CA ALA A 70 -8.11 -4.14 -13.14
C ALA A 70 -7.60 -3.15 -14.18
N ALA A 71 -7.18 -1.96 -13.76
CA ALA A 71 -6.67 -0.92 -14.66
C ALA A 71 -5.41 -1.36 -15.41
N VAL A 72 -4.61 -2.25 -14.82
CA VAL A 72 -3.40 -2.79 -15.47
C VAL A 72 -3.62 -4.20 -16.04
N GLY A 73 -4.86 -4.67 -16.09
CA GLY A 73 -5.21 -5.94 -16.73
C GLY A 73 -5.04 -7.19 -15.86
N LEU A 74 -4.92 -7.03 -14.54
CA LEU A 74 -4.70 -8.14 -13.61
C LEU A 74 -5.96 -8.50 -12.82
N ALA A 75 -7.09 -8.59 -13.48
CA ALA A 75 -8.36 -8.97 -12.87
C ALA A 75 -8.86 -10.28 -13.51
N PRO A 76 -9.64 -11.11 -12.76
CA PRO A 76 -9.96 -11.00 -11.34
C PRO A 76 -8.77 -11.34 -10.44
N ALA A 77 -8.82 -10.84 -9.20
CA ALA A 77 -7.81 -11.11 -8.19
C ALA A 77 -8.48 -11.60 -6.90
N THR A 78 -7.72 -12.36 -6.11
CA THR A 78 -8.19 -12.82 -4.80
C THR A 78 -7.71 -11.84 -3.73
N LEU A 79 -8.65 -11.39 -2.91
CA LEU A 79 -8.33 -10.56 -1.75
C LEU A 79 -8.07 -11.47 -0.54
N ASP A 80 -6.92 -11.25 0.04
CA ASP A 80 -6.40 -12.09 1.13
C ASP A 80 -6.44 -11.35 2.46
#